data_8f30d62c0e7a72442bee200cbbb813bb
#
_entry.id   8f30d62c0e7a72442bee200cbbb813bb
#
_cell.length_a   1.000
_cell.length_b   1.000
_cell.length_c   1.000
_cell.angle_alpha   90.00
_cell.angle_beta   90.00
_cell.angle_gamma   90.00
#
_symmetry.space_group_name_H-M   'P 1'
#
loop_
_entity.id
_entity.type
_entity.pdbx_description
1 polymer ?
#
loop_
_entity_poly.entity_id
_entity_poly.type
_entity_poly.pdbx_seq_one_letter_code
_entity_poly.pdbx_strand_id
1 'polypeptide(L)'
;MTDEKNIITINQIFLKIKNKRIFENLSLSFSFRGISVILGPNGSGKTVLTKLILGLQKFDKGTIKIKNKRNTKFGYTPQKTILLRRNVFDNIAFPLLMNGCNKNEILEKVNLYLKKFDIDKFRKHSARKLSGGLAQFISFVRSVITEPDILILDEPFSNLDANLKNKIENYLIDHKLKRKIILVTHDLFQAQRLADEIILMDSGSMVSKSINKKLINSKNVKIKAFLNRNYI
;
A
#
# COMPACT_ATOMS: atom_id res chain seq x y z
N MET A 1 6.78 26.96 -2.72
CA MET A 1 7.49 26.51 -1.49
C MET A 1 6.91 25.25 -0.83
N THR A 2 6.28 24.33 -1.55
CA THR A 2 5.59 23.14 -0.98
C THR A 2 6.21 21.80 -1.36
N ASP A 3 7.20 21.76 -2.25
CA ASP A 3 7.75 20.51 -2.82
C ASP A 3 8.77 19.79 -1.90
N GLU A 4 9.37 20.48 -0.93
CA GLU A 4 10.42 19.88 -0.08
C GLU A 4 9.89 18.91 0.99
N LYS A 5 8.61 19.01 1.36
CA LYS A 5 7.98 18.19 2.41
C LYS A 5 7.35 16.89 1.91
N ASN A 6 7.26 16.69 0.58
CA ASN A 6 6.56 15.57 0.00
C ASN A 6 7.52 14.61 -0.70
N ILE A 7 7.30 13.30 -0.48
CA ILE A 7 8.04 12.24 -1.17
C ILE A 7 7.43 11.93 -2.54
N ILE A 8 6.10 12.10 -2.68
CA ILE A 8 5.37 11.92 -3.93
C ILE A 8 4.48 13.15 -4.14
N THR A 9 4.53 13.73 -5.33
CA THR A 9 3.64 14.81 -5.76
C THR A 9 2.99 14.43 -7.09
N ILE A 10 1.68 14.47 -7.15
CA ILE A 10 0.84 14.15 -8.29
C ILE A 10 0.11 15.42 -8.68
N ASN A 11 0.28 15.87 -9.93
CA ASN A 11 -0.30 17.11 -10.42
C ASN A 11 -1.09 16.86 -11.69
N GLN A 12 -2.37 17.24 -11.66
CA GLN A 12 -3.29 17.32 -12.78
C GLN A 12 -3.30 16.06 -13.65
N ILE A 13 -3.43 14.88 -13.01
CA ILE A 13 -3.49 13.61 -13.74
C ILE A 13 -4.83 13.45 -14.42
N PHE A 14 -4.78 13.18 -15.71
CA PHE A 14 -5.90 12.73 -16.55
C PHE A 14 -5.61 11.31 -17.01
N LEU A 15 -6.61 10.44 -16.89
CA LEU A 15 -6.49 9.05 -17.30
C LEU A 15 -7.81 8.49 -17.78
N LYS A 16 -7.79 7.91 -18.99
CA LYS A 16 -8.87 7.07 -19.53
C LYS A 16 -8.37 5.63 -19.68
N ILE A 17 -9.23 4.67 -19.34
CA ILE A 17 -8.99 3.24 -19.60
C ILE A 17 -10.22 2.70 -20.33
N LYS A 18 -10.04 2.13 -21.52
CA LYS A 18 -11.15 1.57 -22.35
C LYS A 18 -12.36 2.53 -22.41
N ASN A 19 -12.15 3.77 -22.82
CA ASN A 19 -13.15 4.84 -22.92
C ASN A 19 -13.80 5.30 -21.61
N LYS A 20 -13.47 4.69 -20.46
CA LYS A 20 -13.93 5.16 -19.16
C LYS A 20 -12.93 6.17 -18.60
N ARG A 21 -13.39 7.35 -18.20
CA ARG A 21 -12.58 8.33 -17.47
C ARG A 21 -12.37 7.80 -16.04
N ILE A 22 -11.11 7.64 -15.67
CA ILE A 22 -10.72 7.19 -14.32
C ILE A 22 -10.33 8.39 -13.48
N PHE A 23 -9.51 9.29 -14.01
CA PHE A 23 -9.12 10.54 -13.37
C PHE A 23 -9.34 11.73 -14.30
N GLU A 24 -9.90 12.80 -13.72
CA GLU A 24 -10.03 14.09 -14.38
C GLU A 24 -9.40 15.14 -13.46
N ASN A 25 -8.17 15.55 -13.78
CA ASN A 25 -7.43 16.57 -13.01
C ASN A 25 -7.10 16.18 -11.56
N LEU A 26 -6.73 14.91 -11.33
CA LEU A 26 -6.37 14.46 -9.98
C LEU A 26 -5.03 15.07 -9.54
N SER A 27 -5.04 15.78 -8.41
CA SER A 27 -3.86 16.35 -7.77
C SER A 27 -3.81 15.99 -6.30
N LEU A 28 -2.71 15.42 -5.83
CA LEU A 28 -2.47 15.10 -4.42
C LEU A 28 -0.98 14.87 -4.14
N SER A 29 -0.62 14.88 -2.86
CA SER A 29 0.77 14.64 -2.45
C SER A 29 0.84 13.76 -1.21
N PHE A 30 1.97 13.09 -1.02
CA PHE A 30 2.26 12.26 0.15
C PHE A 30 3.51 12.79 0.85
N SER A 31 3.43 12.94 2.18
CA SER A 31 4.55 13.29 3.05
C SER A 31 5.64 12.22 3.05
N PHE A 32 6.84 12.54 3.55
CA PHE A 32 7.99 11.62 3.55
C PHE A 32 7.80 10.37 4.39
N ARG A 33 7.05 10.44 5.49
CA ARG A 33 6.91 9.37 6.47
C ARG A 33 5.46 9.24 6.92
N GLY A 34 5.19 8.20 7.71
CA GLY A 34 3.86 7.97 8.25
C GLY A 34 2.97 7.17 7.31
N ILE A 35 1.79 6.84 7.81
CA ILE A 35 0.78 6.06 7.11
C ILE A 35 -0.24 7.01 6.48
N SER A 36 -0.27 7.08 5.14
CA SER A 36 -1.36 7.70 4.40
C SER A 36 -2.35 6.62 4.00
N VAL A 37 -3.58 6.72 4.47
CA VAL A 37 -4.65 5.82 4.05
C VAL A 37 -5.45 6.46 2.92
N ILE A 38 -5.58 5.73 1.81
CA ILE A 38 -6.50 6.06 0.72
C ILE A 38 -7.79 5.30 0.96
N LEU A 39 -8.83 6.03 1.36
CA LEU A 39 -10.15 5.50 1.69
C LEU A 39 -11.17 5.89 0.61
N GLY A 40 -12.04 4.96 0.25
CA GLY A 40 -13.10 5.23 -0.73
C GLY A 40 -13.84 3.96 -1.16
N PRO A 41 -15.00 4.09 -1.80
CA PRO A 41 -15.78 2.96 -2.28
C PRO A 41 -15.06 2.20 -3.40
N ASN A 42 -15.57 1.00 -3.70
CA ASN A 42 -15.06 0.23 -4.82
C ASN A 42 -15.27 1.01 -6.13
N GLY A 43 -14.25 0.96 -7.01
CA GLY A 43 -14.28 1.69 -8.27
C GLY A 43 -13.89 3.17 -8.20
N SER A 44 -13.56 3.73 -7.02
CA SER A 44 -13.14 5.14 -6.89
C SER A 44 -11.75 5.45 -7.45
N GLY A 45 -11.01 4.45 -7.95
CA GLY A 45 -9.71 4.64 -8.59
C GLY A 45 -8.48 4.36 -7.69
N LYS A 46 -8.65 3.90 -6.44
CA LYS A 46 -7.56 3.68 -5.47
C LYS A 46 -6.44 2.78 -6.02
N THR A 47 -6.79 1.58 -6.50
CA THR A 47 -5.83 0.64 -7.11
C THR A 47 -5.17 1.21 -8.37
N VAL A 48 -5.88 2.01 -9.16
CA VAL A 48 -5.31 2.67 -10.34
C VAL A 48 -4.28 3.71 -9.90
N LEU A 49 -4.57 4.48 -8.86
CA LEU A 49 -3.64 5.45 -8.29
C LEU A 49 -2.36 4.79 -7.78
N THR A 50 -2.45 3.64 -7.08
CA THR A 50 -1.25 2.91 -6.63
C THR A 50 -0.41 2.43 -7.82
N LYS A 51 -1.04 1.93 -8.89
CA LYS A 51 -0.36 1.52 -10.12
C LYS A 51 0.32 2.69 -10.84
N LEU A 52 -0.28 3.88 -10.83
CA LEU A 52 0.34 5.09 -11.39
C LEU A 52 1.61 5.47 -10.61
N ILE A 53 1.55 5.47 -9.28
CA ILE A 53 2.70 5.78 -8.41
C ILE A 53 3.85 4.80 -8.67
N LEU A 54 3.53 3.52 -8.84
CA LEU A 54 4.51 2.46 -9.14
C LEU A 54 5.03 2.49 -10.59
N GLY A 55 4.44 3.30 -11.47
CA GLY A 55 4.77 3.30 -12.90
C GLY A 55 4.26 2.09 -13.67
N LEU A 56 3.34 1.31 -13.08
CA LEU A 56 2.71 0.12 -13.69
C LEU A 56 1.53 0.48 -14.62
N GLN A 57 1.07 1.72 -14.57
CA GLN A 57 0.04 2.27 -15.42
C GLN A 57 0.52 3.61 -15.98
N LYS A 58 0.33 3.84 -17.29
CA LYS A 58 0.56 5.15 -17.92
C LYS A 58 -0.66 6.04 -17.71
N PHE A 59 -0.47 7.34 -17.78
CA PHE A 59 -1.52 8.36 -17.75
C PHE A 59 -1.46 9.24 -19.01
N ASP A 60 -2.56 9.91 -19.33
CA ASP A 60 -2.68 10.68 -20.58
C ASP A 60 -2.04 12.07 -20.45
N LYS A 61 -2.29 12.77 -19.32
CA LYS A 61 -1.76 14.12 -19.04
C LYS A 61 -1.43 14.25 -17.56
N GLY A 62 -0.57 15.22 -17.23
CA GLY A 62 -0.17 15.55 -15.86
C GLY A 62 1.26 15.14 -15.53
N THR A 63 1.60 15.13 -14.25
CA THR A 63 2.94 14.72 -13.78
C THR A 63 2.89 13.98 -12.47
N ILE A 64 3.79 13.00 -12.29
CA ILE A 64 4.06 12.34 -11.02
C ILE A 64 5.55 12.49 -10.72
N LYS A 65 5.84 13.23 -9.65
CA LYS A 65 7.21 13.42 -9.15
C LYS A 65 7.41 12.59 -7.89
N ILE A 66 8.49 11.83 -7.86
CA ILE A 66 8.93 11.05 -6.69
C ILE A 66 10.33 11.54 -6.36
N LYS A 67 10.55 12.00 -5.12
CA LYS A 67 11.86 12.51 -4.69
C LYS A 67 12.87 11.36 -4.71
N ASN A 68 14.05 11.61 -5.28
CA ASN A 68 15.13 10.64 -5.44
C ASN A 68 14.70 9.32 -6.11
N LYS A 69 13.79 9.37 -7.09
CA LYS A 69 13.16 8.22 -7.74
C LYS A 69 14.15 7.10 -8.11
N ARG A 70 15.35 7.44 -8.59
CA ARG A 70 16.37 6.45 -9.00
C ARG A 70 16.85 5.55 -7.87
N ASN A 71 16.89 6.07 -6.65
CA ASN A 71 17.38 5.36 -5.46
C ASN A 71 16.26 4.92 -4.51
N THR A 72 15.01 5.30 -4.79
CA THR A 72 13.85 4.97 -3.94
C THR A 72 13.42 3.53 -4.17
N LYS A 73 13.47 2.72 -3.12
CA LYS A 73 13.00 1.34 -3.13
C LYS A 73 11.51 1.28 -2.84
N PHE A 74 10.78 0.56 -3.66
CA PHE A 74 9.34 0.31 -3.49
C PHE A 74 9.08 -1.10 -2.99
N GLY A 75 8.16 -1.24 -2.01
CA GLY A 75 7.48 -2.48 -1.68
C GLY A 75 6.02 -2.39 -2.10
N TYR A 76 5.48 -3.44 -2.69
CA TYR A 76 4.09 -3.46 -3.13
C TYR A 76 3.40 -4.77 -2.79
N THR A 77 2.27 -4.67 -2.10
CA THR A 77 1.33 -5.77 -1.89
C THR A 77 0.07 -5.49 -2.71
N PRO A 78 -0.17 -6.21 -3.82
CA PRO A 78 -1.34 -5.99 -4.66
C PRO A 78 -2.61 -6.57 -4.01
N GLN A 79 -3.77 -6.01 -4.36
CA GLN A 79 -5.08 -6.49 -3.94
C GLN A 79 -5.30 -7.98 -4.30
N LYS A 80 -4.99 -8.36 -5.55
CA LYS A 80 -5.00 -9.77 -5.97
C LYS A 80 -3.63 -10.36 -5.70
N THR A 81 -3.56 -11.29 -4.76
CA THR A 81 -2.31 -11.97 -4.41
C THR A 81 -1.76 -12.76 -5.59
N ILE A 82 -0.50 -12.51 -5.93
CA ILE A 82 0.25 -13.24 -6.95
C ILE A 82 1.54 -13.76 -6.31
N LEU A 83 1.63 -15.08 -6.16
CA LEU A 83 2.84 -15.77 -5.71
C LEU A 83 3.47 -16.54 -6.86
N LEU A 84 4.80 -16.67 -6.82
CA LEU A 84 5.55 -17.52 -7.74
C LEU A 84 5.18 -18.99 -7.47
N ARG A 85 5.24 -19.84 -8.51
CA ARG A 85 5.02 -21.30 -8.42
C ARG A 85 6.21 -21.99 -7.74
N ARG A 86 6.56 -21.54 -6.53
CA ARG A 86 7.66 -21.98 -5.70
C ARG A 86 7.19 -22.17 -4.27
N ASN A 87 8.07 -22.55 -3.35
CA ASN A 87 7.76 -22.60 -1.92
C ASN A 87 7.71 -21.20 -1.29
N VAL A 88 7.35 -21.12 -0.01
CA VAL A 88 7.25 -19.86 0.76
C VAL A 88 8.60 -19.17 0.86
N PHE A 89 9.69 -19.94 1.18
CA PHE A 89 11.03 -19.39 1.28
C PHE A 89 11.44 -18.68 -0.01
N ASP A 90 11.29 -19.34 -1.16
CA ASP A 90 11.68 -18.78 -2.45
C ASP A 90 10.82 -17.57 -2.86
N ASN A 91 9.55 -17.54 -2.47
CA ASN A 91 8.71 -16.35 -2.69
C ASN A 91 9.20 -15.14 -1.91
N ILE A 92 9.59 -15.33 -0.64
CA ILE A 92 10.10 -14.26 0.22
C ILE A 92 11.51 -13.85 -0.23
N ALA A 93 12.36 -14.80 -0.63
CA ALA A 93 13.73 -14.56 -1.09
C ALA A 93 13.78 -13.79 -2.43
N PHE A 94 12.77 -13.93 -3.28
CA PHE A 94 12.79 -13.44 -4.66
C PHE A 94 13.21 -11.98 -4.82
N PRO A 95 12.67 -10.99 -4.06
CA PRO A 95 13.10 -9.61 -4.20
C PRO A 95 14.57 -9.38 -3.83
N LEU A 96 15.12 -10.11 -2.86
CA LEU A 96 16.53 -10.02 -2.48
C LEU A 96 17.42 -10.55 -3.61
N LEU A 97 17.02 -11.65 -4.22
CA LEU A 97 17.71 -12.22 -5.38
C LEU A 97 17.75 -11.23 -6.54
N MET A 98 16.62 -10.58 -6.83
CA MET A 98 16.53 -9.55 -7.90
C MET A 98 17.36 -8.30 -7.61
N ASN A 99 17.62 -8.00 -6.34
CA ASN A 99 18.50 -6.91 -5.91
C ASN A 99 19.98 -7.29 -5.87
N GLY A 100 20.35 -8.53 -6.29
CA GLY A 100 21.75 -8.97 -6.36
C GLY A 100 22.34 -9.42 -5.02
N CYS A 101 21.53 -9.67 -3.98
CA CYS A 101 22.02 -10.20 -2.71
C CYS A 101 22.63 -11.60 -2.91
N ASN A 102 23.70 -11.90 -2.20
CA ASN A 102 24.31 -13.22 -2.22
C ASN A 102 23.49 -14.26 -1.43
N LYS A 103 23.83 -15.55 -1.60
CA LYS A 103 23.05 -16.66 -0.99
C LYS A 103 23.01 -16.60 0.54
N ASN A 104 24.10 -16.20 1.19
CA ASN A 104 24.18 -16.13 2.66
C ASN A 104 23.30 -15.00 3.20
N GLU A 105 23.39 -13.81 2.60
CA GLU A 105 22.52 -12.67 2.92
C GLU A 105 21.04 -13.00 2.75
N ILE A 106 20.68 -13.67 1.65
CA ILE A 106 19.30 -14.10 1.40
C ILE A 106 18.84 -15.07 2.49
N LEU A 107 19.66 -16.09 2.79
CA LEU A 107 19.32 -17.11 3.80
C LEU A 107 19.11 -16.49 5.17
N GLU A 108 20.05 -15.64 5.60
CA GLU A 108 19.99 -14.96 6.89
C GLU A 108 18.74 -14.07 6.99
N LYS A 109 18.51 -13.21 5.99
CA LYS A 109 17.40 -12.26 6.01
C LYS A 109 16.04 -12.94 5.92
N VAL A 110 15.90 -13.96 5.08
CA VAL A 110 14.67 -14.74 4.99
C VAL A 110 14.39 -15.48 6.30
N ASN A 111 15.40 -16.09 6.93
CA ASN A 111 15.26 -16.75 8.23
C ASN A 111 14.79 -15.77 9.32
N LEU A 112 15.37 -14.57 9.35
CA LEU A 112 14.95 -13.51 10.28
C LEU A 112 13.48 -13.18 10.11
N TYR A 113 13.00 -12.97 8.86
CA TYR A 113 11.61 -12.62 8.57
C TYR A 113 10.63 -13.76 8.82
N LEU A 114 11.02 -15.00 8.51
CA LEU A 114 10.22 -16.19 8.82
C LEU A 114 9.97 -16.33 10.34
N LYS A 115 11.01 -16.11 11.15
CA LYS A 115 10.89 -16.10 12.61
C LYS A 115 10.10 -14.89 13.12
N LYS A 116 10.44 -13.67 12.65
CA LYS A 116 9.75 -12.43 13.05
C LYS A 116 8.24 -12.51 12.88
N PHE A 117 7.77 -13.14 11.81
CA PHE A 117 6.36 -13.28 11.51
C PHE A 117 5.74 -14.61 11.95
N ASP A 118 6.52 -15.49 12.58
CA ASP A 118 6.09 -16.82 13.03
C ASP A 118 5.45 -17.64 11.91
N ILE A 119 6.17 -17.76 10.81
CA ILE A 119 5.77 -18.51 9.62
C ILE A 119 6.81 -19.52 9.14
N ASP A 120 7.82 -19.80 9.96
CA ASP A 120 8.89 -20.72 9.61
C ASP A 120 8.40 -22.15 9.30
N LYS A 121 7.36 -22.60 9.99
CA LYS A 121 6.68 -23.88 9.72
C LYS A 121 6.18 -24.03 8.28
N PHE A 122 5.91 -22.92 7.59
CA PHE A 122 5.46 -22.92 6.21
C PHE A 122 6.60 -22.83 5.18
N ARG A 123 7.84 -22.70 5.59
CA ARG A 123 9.02 -22.46 4.75
C ARG A 123 9.03 -23.27 3.46
N LYS A 124 8.83 -24.60 3.57
CA LYS A 124 8.86 -25.53 2.45
C LYS A 124 7.51 -25.75 1.75
N HIS A 125 6.43 -25.13 2.26
CA HIS A 125 5.10 -25.31 1.67
C HIS A 125 5.05 -24.66 0.29
N SER A 126 4.45 -25.37 -0.66
CA SER A 126 4.17 -24.82 -2.00
C SER A 126 3.20 -23.65 -1.88
N ALA A 127 3.50 -22.51 -2.52
CA ALA A 127 2.62 -21.35 -2.54
C ALA A 127 1.22 -21.64 -3.09
N ARG A 128 1.08 -22.65 -3.94
CA ARG A 128 -0.22 -23.08 -4.51
C ARG A 128 -1.16 -23.77 -3.50
N LYS A 129 -0.58 -24.29 -2.40
CA LYS A 129 -1.33 -25.03 -1.36
C LYS A 129 -1.67 -24.15 -0.15
N LEU A 130 -1.31 -22.87 -0.17
CA LEU A 130 -1.61 -21.94 0.91
C LEU A 130 -3.09 -21.52 0.86
N SER A 131 -3.68 -21.28 2.05
CA SER A 131 -4.96 -20.57 2.13
C SER A 131 -4.82 -19.16 1.55
N GLY A 132 -5.92 -18.56 1.09
CA GLY A 132 -5.91 -17.22 0.53
C GLY A 132 -5.32 -16.17 1.49
N GLY A 133 -5.68 -16.24 2.78
CA GLY A 133 -5.13 -15.35 3.80
C GLY A 133 -3.62 -15.53 3.99
N LEU A 134 -3.14 -16.78 4.13
CA LEU A 134 -1.71 -17.02 4.28
C LEU A 134 -0.94 -16.61 3.02
N ALA A 135 -1.46 -16.85 1.82
CA ALA A 135 -0.85 -16.39 0.57
C ALA A 135 -0.73 -14.86 0.54
N GLN A 136 -1.76 -14.14 0.98
CA GLN A 136 -1.75 -12.69 1.07
C GLN A 136 -0.72 -12.20 2.11
N PHE A 137 -0.65 -12.85 3.25
CA PHE A 137 0.35 -12.56 4.26
C PHE A 137 1.78 -12.78 3.75
N ILE A 138 2.06 -13.88 3.03
CA ILE A 138 3.36 -14.11 2.39
C ILE A 138 3.67 -13.04 1.34
N SER A 139 2.67 -12.57 0.57
CA SER A 139 2.83 -11.45 -0.36
C SER A 139 3.23 -10.16 0.36
N PHE A 140 2.63 -9.89 1.53
CA PHE A 140 3.04 -8.78 2.39
C PHE A 140 4.48 -8.94 2.87
N VAL A 141 4.86 -10.10 3.45
CA VAL A 141 6.24 -10.35 3.92
C VAL A 141 7.26 -10.16 2.79
N ARG A 142 6.94 -10.65 1.58
CA ARG A 142 7.74 -10.43 0.38
C ARG A 142 7.90 -8.94 0.03
N SER A 143 6.89 -8.12 0.25
CA SER A 143 6.94 -6.69 -0.07
C SER A 143 7.79 -5.88 0.91
N VAL A 144 7.98 -6.36 2.14
CA VAL A 144 8.69 -5.64 3.19
C VAL A 144 10.13 -6.12 3.42
N ILE A 145 10.52 -7.29 2.89
CA ILE A 145 11.84 -7.90 3.15
C ILE A 145 13.01 -7.07 2.61
N THR A 146 12.79 -6.29 1.56
CA THR A 146 13.81 -5.36 1.00
C THR A 146 13.93 -4.06 1.77
N GLU A 147 13.14 -3.89 2.83
CA GLU A 147 13.09 -2.66 3.64
C GLU A 147 12.87 -1.40 2.77
N PRO A 148 11.74 -1.35 2.04
CA PRO A 148 11.50 -0.29 1.08
C PRO A 148 11.36 1.09 1.73
N ASP A 149 11.70 2.16 0.99
CA ASP A 149 11.48 3.55 1.41
C ASP A 149 10.00 3.92 1.32
N ILE A 150 9.31 3.38 0.31
CA ILE A 150 7.86 3.55 0.09
C ILE A 150 7.22 2.17 0.03
N LEU A 151 6.33 1.89 0.98
CA LEU A 151 5.53 0.67 1.02
C LEU A 151 4.10 0.98 0.61
N ILE A 152 3.62 0.34 -0.44
CA ILE A 152 2.24 0.47 -0.94
C ILE A 152 1.51 -0.84 -0.72
N LEU A 153 0.38 -0.77 -0.02
CA LEU A 153 -0.45 -1.91 0.34
C LEU A 153 -1.87 -1.68 -0.18
N ASP A 154 -2.30 -2.51 -1.12
CA ASP A 154 -3.63 -2.42 -1.73
C ASP A 154 -4.54 -3.51 -1.15
N GLU A 155 -5.45 -3.12 -0.24
CA GLU A 155 -6.37 -4.00 0.49
C GLU A 155 -5.66 -5.19 1.19
N PRO A 156 -4.58 -4.95 1.97
CA PRO A 156 -3.71 -6.04 2.47
C PRO A 156 -4.38 -6.93 3.52
N PHE A 157 -5.49 -6.50 4.09
CA PHE A 157 -6.17 -7.18 5.20
C PHE A 157 -7.33 -8.08 4.76
N SER A 158 -7.66 -8.09 3.47
CA SER A 158 -8.72 -8.95 2.95
C SER A 158 -8.36 -10.43 3.16
N ASN A 159 -9.35 -11.23 3.59
CA ASN A 159 -9.21 -12.68 3.84
C ASN A 159 -8.20 -13.11 4.92
N LEU A 160 -7.66 -12.18 5.72
CA LEU A 160 -6.79 -12.50 6.85
C LEU A 160 -7.59 -12.78 8.11
N ASP A 161 -7.13 -13.75 8.91
CA ASP A 161 -7.58 -13.89 10.29
C ASP A 161 -7.04 -12.77 11.19
N ALA A 162 -7.57 -12.69 12.41
CA ALA A 162 -7.22 -11.62 13.36
C ALA A 162 -5.72 -11.63 13.73
N ASN A 163 -5.08 -12.80 13.83
CA ASN A 163 -3.68 -12.91 14.18
C ASN A 163 -2.78 -12.34 13.07
N LEU A 164 -3.02 -12.72 11.81
CA LEU A 164 -2.26 -12.21 10.67
C LEU A 164 -2.50 -10.71 10.45
N LYS A 165 -3.74 -10.22 10.65
CA LYS A 165 -4.04 -8.78 10.64
C LYS A 165 -3.20 -8.03 11.67
N ASN A 166 -3.19 -8.50 12.92
CA ASN A 166 -2.42 -7.86 13.99
C ASN A 166 -0.92 -7.83 13.68
N LYS A 167 -0.36 -8.91 13.10
CA LYS A 167 1.06 -8.94 12.71
C LYS A 167 1.39 -7.87 11.66
N ILE A 168 0.53 -7.65 10.67
CA ILE A 168 0.70 -6.57 9.68
C ILE A 168 0.59 -5.21 10.37
N GLU A 169 -0.47 -4.96 11.15
CA GLU A 169 -0.71 -3.68 11.80
C GLU A 169 0.45 -3.27 12.71
N ASN A 170 0.92 -4.18 13.55
CA ASN A 170 2.09 -3.94 14.40
C ASN A 170 3.32 -3.57 13.57
N TYR A 171 3.59 -4.32 12.49
CA TYR A 171 4.68 -3.98 11.59
C TYR A 171 4.55 -2.57 11.01
N LEU A 172 3.35 -2.15 10.59
CA LEU A 172 3.13 -0.83 10.03
C LEU A 172 3.36 0.28 11.06
N ILE A 173 2.85 0.10 12.28
CA ILE A 173 3.01 1.05 13.39
C ILE A 173 4.49 1.21 13.76
N ASP A 174 5.23 0.11 13.90
CA ASP A 174 6.66 0.11 14.27
C ASP A 174 7.55 0.78 13.22
N HIS A 175 7.11 0.77 11.95
CA HIS A 175 7.95 1.23 10.82
C HIS A 175 7.50 2.55 10.18
N LYS A 176 6.37 3.12 10.58
CA LYS A 176 5.81 4.34 9.96
C LYS A 176 6.70 5.58 10.07
N LEU A 177 7.53 5.67 11.10
CA LEU A 177 8.47 6.79 11.26
C LEU A 177 9.74 6.63 10.43
N LYS A 178 10.01 5.42 9.92
CA LYS A 178 11.21 5.11 9.14
C LYS A 178 10.98 5.22 7.63
N ARG A 179 9.72 5.11 7.18
CA ARG A 179 9.35 5.03 5.76
C ARG A 179 7.98 5.65 5.48
N LYS A 180 7.69 5.88 4.20
CA LYS A 180 6.33 6.19 3.76
C LYS A 180 5.54 4.90 3.57
N ILE A 181 4.33 4.86 4.14
CA ILE A 181 3.37 3.78 3.93
C ILE A 181 2.13 4.37 3.29
N ILE A 182 1.70 3.79 2.17
CA ILE A 182 0.44 4.11 1.50
C ILE A 182 -0.44 2.88 1.61
N LEU A 183 -1.49 2.98 2.39
CA LEU A 183 -2.45 1.91 2.64
C LEU A 183 -3.76 2.23 1.94
N VAL A 184 -4.18 1.34 1.05
CA VAL A 184 -5.50 1.41 0.41
C VAL A 184 -6.44 0.49 1.16
N THR A 185 -7.58 1.01 1.57
CA THR A 185 -8.66 0.22 2.18
C THR A 185 -10.02 0.86 1.93
N HIS A 186 -11.07 0.05 2.07
CA HIS A 186 -12.44 0.53 2.15
C HIS A 186 -12.98 0.50 3.60
N ASP A 187 -12.16 0.05 4.57
CA ASP A 187 -12.55 -0.06 5.98
C ASP A 187 -12.20 1.24 6.73
N LEU A 188 -13.25 1.96 7.17
CA LEU A 188 -13.12 3.20 7.92
C LEU A 188 -12.44 2.99 9.28
N PHE A 189 -12.74 1.88 9.97
CA PHE A 189 -12.16 1.61 11.30
C PHE A 189 -10.66 1.33 11.20
N GLN A 190 -10.22 0.62 10.17
CA GLN A 190 -8.79 0.44 9.89
C GLN A 190 -8.11 1.79 9.59
N ALA A 191 -8.76 2.61 8.75
CA ALA A 191 -8.23 3.92 8.43
C ALA A 191 -8.05 4.77 9.68
N GLN A 192 -9.04 4.78 10.58
CA GLN A 192 -8.99 5.52 11.85
C GLN A 192 -7.89 5.05 12.79
N ARG A 193 -7.66 3.73 12.85
CA ARG A 193 -6.68 3.14 13.76
C ARG A 193 -5.24 3.35 13.28
N LEU A 194 -4.99 3.23 11.99
CA LEU A 194 -3.63 3.17 11.45
C LEU A 194 -3.14 4.49 10.86
N ALA A 195 -4.03 5.33 10.31
CA ALA A 195 -3.62 6.48 9.53
C ALA A 195 -3.03 7.62 10.36
N ASP A 196 -1.95 8.21 9.88
CA ASP A 196 -1.52 9.54 10.28
C ASP A 196 -2.24 10.61 9.43
N GLU A 197 -2.56 10.30 8.15
CA GLU A 197 -3.43 11.09 7.28
C GLU A 197 -4.38 10.21 6.48
N ILE A 198 -5.57 10.71 6.17
CA ILE A 198 -6.57 10.03 5.35
C ILE A 198 -6.85 10.86 4.11
N ILE A 199 -6.84 10.21 2.96
CA ILE A 199 -7.19 10.74 1.66
C ILE A 199 -8.49 10.06 1.24
N LEU A 200 -9.57 10.84 1.15
CA LEU A 200 -10.86 10.35 0.67
C LEU A 200 -10.92 10.44 -0.85
N MET A 201 -11.20 9.32 -1.49
CA MET A 201 -11.39 9.24 -2.94
C MET A 201 -12.81 8.81 -3.28
N ASP A 202 -13.41 9.49 -4.24
CA ASP A 202 -14.70 9.13 -4.85
C ASP A 202 -14.66 9.40 -6.35
N SER A 203 -15.12 8.44 -7.15
CA SER A 203 -15.32 8.58 -8.61
C SER A 203 -14.13 9.24 -9.32
N GLY A 204 -12.92 8.81 -9.00
CA GLY A 204 -11.69 9.30 -9.61
C GLY A 204 -11.20 10.67 -9.14
N SER A 205 -11.82 11.23 -8.11
CA SER A 205 -11.45 12.53 -7.55
C SER A 205 -11.06 12.42 -6.09
N MET A 206 -10.17 13.30 -5.64
CA MET A 206 -9.89 13.47 -4.21
C MET A 206 -10.97 14.37 -3.59
N VAL A 207 -11.78 13.79 -2.70
CA VAL A 207 -12.83 14.53 -1.96
C VAL A 207 -12.22 15.39 -0.86
N SER A 208 -11.26 14.81 -0.12
CA SER A 208 -10.60 15.48 0.99
C SER A 208 -9.27 14.78 1.34
N LYS A 209 -8.37 15.58 1.92
CA LYS A 209 -7.17 15.08 2.60
C LYS A 209 -7.10 15.71 3.98
N SER A 210 -7.01 14.90 5.03
CA SER A 210 -7.01 15.40 6.40
C SER A 210 -6.16 14.53 7.34
N ILE A 211 -5.72 15.13 8.45
CA ILE A 211 -5.13 14.39 9.56
C ILE A 211 -6.23 13.53 10.18
N ASN A 212 -5.91 12.25 10.46
CA ASN A 212 -6.84 11.21 10.90
C ASN A 212 -7.92 11.67 11.90
N LYS A 213 -7.49 12.25 13.03
CA LYS A 213 -8.40 12.67 14.12
C LYS A 213 -9.44 13.73 13.72
N LYS A 214 -9.20 14.47 12.61
CA LYS A 214 -10.10 15.54 12.15
C LYS A 214 -11.16 15.07 11.17
N LEU A 215 -11.03 13.87 10.61
CA LEU A 215 -11.93 13.40 9.56
C LEU A 215 -13.33 13.12 10.10
N ILE A 216 -13.45 12.36 11.19
CA ILE A 216 -14.72 11.91 11.77
C ILE A 216 -15.49 13.10 12.36
N ASN A 217 -14.76 14.01 13.02
CA ASN A 217 -15.32 15.22 13.64
C ASN A 217 -15.40 16.40 12.68
N SER A 218 -15.20 16.14 11.37
CA SER A 218 -15.25 17.19 10.37
C SER A 218 -16.64 17.81 10.30
N LYS A 219 -16.71 19.13 10.45
CA LYS A 219 -17.95 19.91 10.20
C LYS A 219 -18.21 20.10 8.70
N ASN A 220 -17.31 19.65 7.83
CA ASN A 220 -17.44 19.79 6.38
C ASN A 220 -18.57 18.90 5.86
N VAL A 221 -19.58 19.53 5.27
CA VAL A 221 -20.79 18.89 4.74
C VAL A 221 -20.45 17.81 3.70
N LYS A 222 -19.46 18.05 2.82
CA LYS A 222 -19.04 17.07 1.81
C LYS A 222 -18.44 15.81 2.43
N ILE A 223 -17.61 15.96 3.48
CA ILE A 223 -17.01 14.84 4.19
C ILE A 223 -18.09 14.04 4.92
N LYS A 224 -19.01 14.71 5.62
CA LYS A 224 -20.14 14.06 6.29
C LYS A 224 -21.02 13.29 5.30
N ALA A 225 -21.41 13.93 4.21
CA ALA A 225 -22.23 13.29 3.17
C ALA A 225 -21.52 12.06 2.56
N PHE A 226 -20.20 12.15 2.34
CA PHE A 226 -19.40 11.04 1.86
C PHE A 226 -19.37 9.88 2.87
N LEU A 227 -19.11 10.16 4.14
CA LEU A 227 -19.06 9.14 5.20
C LEU A 227 -20.43 8.47 5.39
N ASN A 228 -21.50 9.24 5.47
CA ASN A 228 -22.86 8.71 5.60
C ASN A 228 -23.26 7.81 4.43
N ARG A 229 -22.92 8.21 3.20
CA ARG A 229 -23.26 7.43 2.00
C ARG A 229 -22.52 6.10 1.90
N ASN A 230 -21.28 6.04 2.39
CA ASN A 230 -20.40 4.92 2.13
C ASN A 230 -20.03 4.07 3.36
N TYR A 231 -20.26 4.59 4.59
CA TYR A 231 -19.72 3.97 5.82
C TYR A 231 -20.67 4.00 7.03
N ILE A 232 -21.75 4.77 7.00
CA ILE A 232 -22.77 4.88 8.04
C ILE A 232 -24.13 4.61 7.45
#